data_57bf94d60034349d28a8a8333eb6fa02
#
_entry.id   57bf94d60034349d28a8a8333eb6fa02
#
_cell.length_a   1.000
_cell.length_b   1.000
_cell.length_c   1.000
_cell.angle_alpha   90.00
_cell.angle_beta   90.00
_cell.angle_gamma   90.00
#
_symmetry.space_group_name_H-M   'P 1'
#
loop_
_entity.id
_entity.type
_entity.pdbx_description
1 polymer ?
#
loop_
_entity_poly.entity_id
_entity_poly.type
_entity_poly.pdbx_seq_one_letter_code
_entity_poly.pdbx_strand_id
1 'polypeptide(L)'
;MIIDSHTHFTTAPAQLQAYRGQQITNLAKPVRAKLAISDEEVARSMEGQLKRMQDCGIDRLMFSPQAGAMGHHFGSPLVSRYWTEACNDLIARVAKLFPDKISPVCQLPQSPGVGPNEWADELDRCVNDLGF
;
A
#
# COMPACT_ATOMS: atom_id res chain seq x y z
N MET A 1 11.71 17.32 15.55
CA MET A 1 11.26 16.23 14.65
C MET A 1 9.90 16.60 14.08
N ILE A 2 9.79 16.63 12.77
CA ILE A 2 8.53 16.89 12.02
C ILE A 2 8.09 15.57 11.37
N ILE A 3 6.86 15.14 11.67
CA ILE A 3 6.29 13.92 11.12
C ILE A 3 5.10 14.31 10.25
N ASP A 4 5.12 13.91 8.98
CA ASP A 4 3.94 13.98 8.12
C ASP A 4 3.09 12.72 8.36
N SER A 5 1.91 12.91 8.92
CA SER A 5 1.03 11.83 9.37
C SER A 5 0.11 11.27 8.30
N HIS A 6 0.12 11.82 7.06
CA HIS A 6 -0.78 11.38 6.01
C HIS A 6 -0.10 11.43 4.64
N THR A 7 0.61 10.36 4.32
CA THR A 7 1.32 10.26 3.03
C THR A 7 1.08 8.92 2.34
N HIS A 8 1.14 8.95 1.01
CA HIS A 8 1.10 7.80 0.12
C HIS A 8 1.86 8.11 -1.17
N PHE A 9 2.02 7.14 -2.04
CA PHE A 9 2.69 7.38 -3.32
C PHE A 9 2.07 8.55 -4.07
N THR A 10 2.90 9.52 -4.45
CA THR A 10 2.54 10.55 -5.45
C THR A 10 2.61 9.97 -6.85
N THR A 11 3.54 9.05 -7.08
CA THR A 11 3.69 8.29 -8.32
C THR A 11 3.94 6.83 -7.96
N ALA A 12 2.89 6.02 -7.98
CA ALA A 12 2.99 4.60 -7.70
C ALA A 12 3.67 3.85 -8.86
N PRO A 13 4.36 2.72 -8.60
CA PRO A 13 4.89 1.86 -9.65
C PRO A 13 3.83 1.46 -10.67
N ALA A 14 4.19 1.43 -11.95
CA ALA A 14 3.27 1.13 -13.06
C ALA A 14 2.59 -0.25 -12.90
N GLN A 15 3.29 -1.22 -12.33
CA GLN A 15 2.79 -2.57 -12.09
C GLN A 15 1.62 -2.58 -11.08
N LEU A 16 1.61 -1.67 -10.10
CA LEU A 16 0.49 -1.52 -9.18
C LEU A 16 -0.75 -1.00 -9.92
N GLN A 17 -0.58 -0.05 -10.84
CA GLN A 17 -1.68 0.46 -11.67
C GLN A 17 -2.21 -0.62 -12.64
N ALA A 18 -1.32 -1.41 -13.23
CA ALA A 18 -1.71 -2.54 -14.08
C ALA A 18 -2.51 -3.59 -13.29
N TYR A 19 -2.06 -3.92 -12.08
CA TYR A 19 -2.78 -4.83 -11.19
C TYR A 19 -4.15 -4.29 -10.79
N ARG A 20 -4.26 -2.98 -10.49
CA ARG A 20 -5.55 -2.32 -10.26
C ARG A 20 -6.49 -2.52 -11.44
N GLY A 21 -6.03 -2.26 -12.67
CA GLY A 21 -6.80 -2.47 -13.89
C GLY A 21 -7.26 -3.93 -14.03
N GLN A 22 -6.38 -4.89 -13.76
CA GLN A 22 -6.69 -6.31 -13.79
C GLN A 22 -7.78 -6.69 -12.77
N GLN A 23 -7.74 -6.16 -11.56
CA GLN A 23 -8.77 -6.40 -10.55
C GLN A 23 -10.12 -5.83 -10.99
N ILE A 24 -10.16 -4.63 -11.54
CA ILE A 24 -11.40 -3.97 -12.00
C ILE A 24 -12.03 -4.74 -13.17
N THR A 25 -11.23 -5.25 -14.09
CA THR A 25 -11.75 -6.02 -15.23
C THR A 25 -12.18 -7.45 -14.87
N ASN A 26 -11.73 -7.98 -13.73
CA ASN A 26 -11.98 -9.35 -13.28
C ASN A 26 -12.71 -9.44 -11.93
N LEU A 27 -13.63 -8.52 -11.65
CA LEU A 27 -14.33 -8.46 -10.36
C LEU A 27 -15.00 -9.78 -9.94
N ALA A 28 -15.47 -10.58 -10.90
CA ALA A 28 -16.09 -11.88 -10.64
C ALA A 28 -15.08 -13.00 -10.32
N LYS A 29 -13.83 -12.84 -10.76
CA LYS A 29 -12.73 -13.80 -10.53
C LYS A 29 -11.45 -13.04 -10.24
N PRO A 30 -11.34 -12.41 -9.04
CA PRO A 30 -10.20 -11.60 -8.69
C PRO A 30 -8.92 -12.44 -8.65
N VAL A 31 -7.82 -11.83 -9.04
CA VAL A 31 -6.51 -12.49 -9.11
C VAL A 31 -5.68 -12.08 -7.90
N ARG A 32 -5.24 -13.06 -7.11
CA ARG A 32 -4.20 -12.81 -6.10
C ARG A 32 -2.85 -12.82 -6.79
N ALA A 33 -2.13 -11.71 -6.77
CA ALA A 33 -0.84 -11.61 -7.42
C ALA A 33 0.20 -10.99 -6.49
N LYS A 34 1.42 -11.51 -6.58
CA LYS A 34 2.61 -10.86 -6.05
C LYS A 34 3.16 -9.96 -7.16
N LEU A 35 3.25 -8.66 -6.90
CA LEU A 35 3.71 -7.70 -7.89
C LEU A 35 5.19 -7.88 -8.18
N ALA A 36 5.53 -8.11 -9.46
CA ALA A 36 6.91 -8.19 -9.94
C ALA A 36 7.45 -6.78 -10.15
N ILE A 37 7.87 -6.14 -9.05
CA ILE A 37 8.48 -4.81 -9.04
C ILE A 37 9.86 -4.98 -8.40
N SER A 38 10.92 -4.48 -9.02
CA SER A 38 12.25 -4.52 -8.42
C SER A 38 12.39 -3.48 -7.29
N ASP A 39 13.35 -3.65 -6.39
CA ASP A 39 13.61 -2.69 -5.32
C ASP A 39 14.12 -1.36 -5.89
N GLU A 40 14.83 -1.38 -7.01
CA GLU A 40 15.25 -0.19 -7.73
C GLU A 40 14.06 0.60 -8.31
N GLU A 41 13.03 -0.09 -8.81
CA GLU A 41 11.81 0.55 -9.29
C GLU A 41 11.01 1.15 -8.13
N VAL A 42 10.92 0.45 -7.00
CA VAL A 42 10.29 0.98 -5.77
C VAL A 42 11.05 2.22 -5.29
N ALA A 43 12.38 2.16 -5.19
CA ALA A 43 13.19 3.29 -4.77
C ALA A 43 13.01 4.50 -5.71
N ARG A 44 13.04 4.27 -7.01
CA ARG A 44 12.82 5.32 -8.03
C ARG A 44 11.44 5.99 -7.87
N SER A 45 10.41 5.22 -7.57
CA SER A 45 9.06 5.77 -7.36
C SER A 45 8.96 6.69 -6.14
N MET A 46 9.91 6.58 -5.20
CA MET A 46 9.97 7.39 -3.98
C MET A 46 10.84 8.65 -4.10
N GLU A 47 11.66 8.79 -5.15
CA GLU A 47 12.62 9.89 -5.29
C GLU A 47 11.98 11.28 -5.12
N GLY A 48 10.88 11.53 -5.84
CA GLY A 48 10.17 12.81 -5.76
C GLY A 48 9.57 13.09 -4.38
N GLN A 49 9.11 12.06 -3.69
CA GLN A 49 8.55 12.16 -2.35
C GLN A 49 9.66 12.44 -1.31
N LEU A 50 10.76 11.71 -1.38
CA LEU A 50 11.91 11.91 -0.50
C LEU A 50 12.56 13.29 -0.69
N LYS A 51 12.63 13.76 -1.95
CA LYS A 51 13.08 15.13 -2.22
C LYS A 51 12.16 16.16 -1.57
N ARG A 52 10.86 16.04 -1.73
CA ARG A 52 9.88 16.96 -1.09
C ARG A 52 9.99 16.93 0.43
N MET A 53 10.12 15.74 1.01
CA MET A 53 10.37 15.57 2.45
C MET A 53 11.59 16.39 2.90
N GLN A 54 12.70 16.30 2.17
CA GLN A 54 13.92 17.05 2.45
C GLN A 54 13.70 18.57 2.29
N ASP A 55 13.09 19.01 1.17
CA ASP A 55 12.83 20.42 0.89
C ASP A 55 11.93 21.09 1.94
N CYS A 56 11.02 20.31 2.56
CA CYS A 56 10.10 20.78 3.61
C CYS A 56 10.62 20.56 5.04
N GLY A 57 11.80 19.99 5.23
CA GLY A 57 12.37 19.70 6.55
C GLY A 57 11.58 18.65 7.34
N ILE A 58 10.91 17.73 6.65
CA ILE A 58 10.16 16.62 7.27
C ILE A 58 11.13 15.50 7.60
N ASP A 59 11.10 15.02 8.85
CA ASP A 59 12.00 13.97 9.33
C ASP A 59 11.47 12.57 9.01
N ARG A 60 10.13 12.37 9.07
CA ARG A 60 9.50 11.05 8.91
C ARG A 60 8.13 11.15 8.26
N LEU A 61 7.80 10.17 7.41
CA LEU A 61 6.49 10.01 6.81
C LEU A 61 5.77 8.79 7.40
N MET A 62 4.53 8.96 7.83
CA MET A 62 3.61 7.84 8.02
C MET A 62 3.02 7.49 6.65
N PHE A 63 3.48 6.37 6.09
CA PHE A 63 3.26 6.05 4.68
C PHE A 63 2.28 4.90 4.52
N SER A 64 1.14 5.18 3.91
CA SER A 64 0.03 4.24 3.72
C SER A 64 -0.26 3.97 2.24
N PRO A 65 -0.96 2.89 1.89
CA PRO A 65 -1.61 2.78 0.59
C PRO A 65 -2.60 3.92 0.37
N GLN A 66 -2.78 4.34 -0.88
CA GLN A 66 -3.83 5.31 -1.22
C GLN A 66 -5.19 4.61 -1.24
N ALA A 67 -5.99 4.77 -0.19
CA ALA A 67 -7.28 4.10 -0.02
C ALA A 67 -8.24 4.34 -1.19
N GLY A 68 -8.26 5.55 -1.76
CA GLY A 68 -9.08 5.90 -2.91
C GLY A 68 -8.67 5.25 -4.24
N ALA A 69 -7.49 4.62 -4.30
CA ALA A 69 -7.03 3.95 -5.52
C ALA A 69 -7.90 2.74 -5.92
N MET A 70 -8.50 2.08 -4.93
CA MET A 70 -9.52 1.05 -5.13
C MET A 70 -10.67 1.37 -4.18
N GLY A 71 -11.71 2.01 -4.68
CA GLY A 71 -12.84 2.43 -3.85
C GLY A 71 -13.52 1.23 -3.17
N HIS A 72 -13.94 1.42 -1.94
CA HIS A 72 -14.60 0.40 -1.11
C HIS A 72 -15.90 -0.17 -1.71
N HIS A 73 -16.46 0.50 -2.72
CA HIS A 73 -17.65 0.06 -3.45
C HIS A 73 -17.34 -0.87 -4.63
N PHE A 74 -16.06 -1.11 -4.95
CA PHE A 74 -15.68 -2.01 -6.03
C PHE A 74 -15.54 -3.45 -5.55
N GLY A 75 -16.21 -4.35 -6.26
CA GLY A 75 -15.98 -5.79 -6.18
C GLY A 75 -16.48 -6.46 -4.90
N SER A 76 -15.91 -7.62 -4.68
CA SER A 76 -16.22 -8.52 -3.56
C SER A 76 -15.20 -8.38 -2.43
N PRO A 77 -15.44 -9.02 -1.26
CA PRO A 77 -14.43 -9.15 -0.21
C PRO A 77 -13.07 -9.66 -0.71
N LEU A 78 -13.05 -10.58 -1.68
CA LEU A 78 -11.80 -11.09 -2.26
C LEU A 78 -11.04 -10.04 -3.06
N VAL A 79 -11.73 -9.20 -3.83
CA VAL A 79 -11.09 -8.08 -4.56
C VAL A 79 -10.42 -7.14 -3.57
N SER A 80 -11.16 -6.75 -2.53
CA SER A 80 -10.67 -5.84 -1.49
C SER A 80 -9.47 -6.44 -0.75
N ARG A 81 -9.57 -7.71 -0.36
CA ARG A 81 -8.48 -8.43 0.33
C ARG A 81 -7.21 -8.50 -0.52
N TYR A 82 -7.30 -8.98 -1.76
CA TYR A 82 -6.13 -9.15 -2.63
C TYR A 82 -5.47 -7.82 -2.99
N TRP A 83 -6.29 -6.78 -3.19
CA TRP A 83 -5.78 -5.43 -3.39
C TRP A 83 -5.03 -4.92 -2.15
N THR A 84 -5.63 -5.06 -0.98
CA THR A 84 -5.06 -4.63 0.30
C THR A 84 -3.74 -5.35 0.59
N GLU A 85 -3.70 -6.68 0.44
CA GLU A 85 -2.48 -7.48 0.60
C GLU A 85 -1.35 -6.98 -0.31
N ALA A 86 -1.62 -6.78 -1.60
CA ALA A 86 -0.62 -6.30 -2.56
C ALA A 86 -0.11 -4.89 -2.23
N CYS A 87 -0.99 -4.00 -1.78
CA CYS A 87 -0.62 -2.66 -1.36
C CYS A 87 0.24 -2.66 -0.10
N ASN A 88 -0.16 -3.41 0.94
CA ASN A 88 0.58 -3.49 2.19
C ASN A 88 1.96 -4.13 1.99
N ASP A 89 2.07 -5.18 1.16
CA ASP A 89 3.36 -5.77 0.78
C ASP A 89 4.29 -4.72 0.15
N LEU A 90 3.75 -3.85 -0.70
CA LEU A 90 4.54 -2.79 -1.31
C LEU A 90 4.96 -1.72 -0.29
N ILE A 91 4.08 -1.32 0.63
CA ILE A 91 4.41 -0.39 1.71
C ILE A 91 5.50 -0.95 2.63
N ALA A 92 5.41 -2.24 2.99
CA ALA A 92 6.45 -2.91 3.78
C ALA A 92 7.82 -2.86 3.09
N ARG A 93 7.85 -3.03 1.77
CA ARG A 93 9.10 -2.90 0.99
C ARG A 93 9.65 -1.49 1.01
N VAL A 94 8.78 -0.47 0.84
CA VAL A 94 9.20 0.95 0.96
C VAL A 94 9.81 1.21 2.34
N ALA A 95 9.18 0.75 3.41
CA ALA A 95 9.69 0.93 4.76
C ALA A 95 11.04 0.24 4.97
N LYS A 96 11.24 -0.94 4.40
CA LYS A 96 12.52 -1.66 4.45
C LYS A 96 13.64 -0.96 3.67
N LEU A 97 13.31 -0.30 2.57
CA LEU A 97 14.29 0.47 1.78
C LEU A 97 14.66 1.81 2.44
N PHE A 98 13.75 2.39 3.22
CA PHE A 98 13.93 3.71 3.83
C PHE A 98 13.57 3.70 5.33
N PRO A 99 14.22 2.87 6.17
CA PRO A 99 13.79 2.62 7.56
C PRO A 99 13.87 3.85 8.46
N ASP A 100 14.77 4.78 8.16
CA ASP A 100 14.93 6.01 8.95
C ASP A 100 13.92 7.11 8.58
N LYS A 101 13.23 6.97 7.45
CA LYS A 101 12.34 8.00 6.89
C LYS A 101 10.88 7.58 6.85
N ILE A 102 10.59 6.28 6.76
CA ILE A 102 9.26 5.75 6.54
C ILE A 102 8.79 4.94 7.74
N SER A 103 7.62 5.29 8.24
CA SER A 103 6.82 4.45 9.16
C SER A 103 5.66 3.88 8.34
N PRO A 104 5.59 2.57 8.16
CA PRO A 104 4.50 1.97 7.38
C PRO A 104 3.18 2.04 8.12
N VAL A 105 2.10 2.28 7.39
CA VAL A 105 0.73 2.26 7.89
C VAL A 105 -0.08 1.33 6.99
N CYS A 106 -0.72 0.33 7.57
CA CYS A 106 -1.49 -0.65 6.80
C CYS A 106 -2.87 -0.11 6.37
N GLN A 107 -3.33 -0.59 5.24
CA GLN A 107 -4.73 -0.50 4.82
C GLN A 107 -5.42 -1.80 5.23
N LEU A 108 -6.69 -1.72 5.62
CA LEU A 108 -7.55 -2.88 5.86
C LEU A 108 -8.52 -3.06 4.69
N PRO A 109 -9.00 -4.29 4.41
CA PRO A 109 -10.01 -4.52 3.38
C PRO A 109 -11.31 -3.75 3.69
N GLN A 110 -11.94 -3.12 2.70
CA GLN A 110 -13.03 -2.15 2.94
C GLN A 110 -14.30 -2.39 2.11
N SER A 111 -14.38 -3.46 1.31
CA SER A 111 -15.59 -3.68 0.50
C SER A 111 -16.79 -4.13 1.35
N PRO A 112 -18.03 -3.94 0.87
CA PRO A 112 -19.20 -4.52 1.50
C PRO A 112 -19.05 -6.03 1.70
N GLY A 113 -19.40 -6.52 2.87
CA GLY A 113 -19.29 -7.94 3.24
C GLY A 113 -17.97 -8.34 3.91
N VAL A 114 -16.98 -7.44 3.97
CA VAL A 114 -15.78 -7.63 4.79
C VAL A 114 -16.14 -7.33 6.26
N GLY A 115 -15.72 -8.19 7.15
CA GLY A 115 -16.00 -8.10 8.58
C GLY A 115 -14.75 -7.96 9.47
N PRO A 116 -14.97 -7.91 10.79
CA PRO A 116 -13.88 -7.72 11.74
C PRO A 116 -12.78 -8.79 11.69
N ASN A 117 -13.11 -10.01 11.32
CA ASN A 117 -12.13 -11.10 11.23
C ASN A 117 -11.11 -10.82 10.11
N GLU A 118 -11.57 -10.42 8.92
CA GLU A 118 -10.69 -10.10 7.81
C GLU A 118 -9.82 -8.86 8.10
N TRP A 119 -10.34 -7.91 8.88
CA TRP A 119 -9.55 -6.77 9.34
C TRP A 119 -8.47 -7.19 10.33
N ALA A 120 -8.83 -8.04 11.30
CA ALA A 120 -7.90 -8.56 12.28
C ALA A 120 -6.79 -9.41 11.63
N ASP A 121 -7.16 -10.30 10.71
CA ASP A 121 -6.21 -11.14 9.97
C ASP A 121 -5.17 -10.30 9.20
N GLU A 122 -5.61 -9.26 8.49
CA GLU A 122 -4.69 -8.42 7.72
C GLU A 122 -3.85 -7.51 8.64
N LEU A 123 -4.43 -7.00 9.73
CA LEU A 123 -3.69 -6.23 10.72
C LEU A 123 -2.60 -7.09 11.38
N ASP A 124 -2.95 -8.30 11.79
CA ASP A 124 -2.03 -9.27 12.38
C ASP A 124 -0.87 -9.58 11.41
N ARG A 125 -1.19 -9.86 10.14
CA ARG A 125 -0.19 -10.09 9.09
C ARG A 125 0.74 -8.87 8.91
N CYS A 126 0.19 -7.66 8.89
CA CYS A 126 1.00 -6.46 8.73
C CYS A 126 1.96 -6.25 9.90
N VAL A 127 1.49 -6.44 11.13
CA VAL A 127 2.31 -6.25 12.33
C VAL A 127 3.32 -7.37 12.51
N ASN A 128 2.88 -8.63 12.45
CA ASN A 128 3.72 -9.77 12.83
C ASN A 128 4.59 -10.29 11.67
N ASP A 129 4.10 -10.28 10.44
CA ASP A 129 4.84 -10.83 9.28
C ASP A 129 5.59 -9.75 8.49
N LEU A 130 5.01 -8.55 8.36
CA LEU A 130 5.59 -7.48 7.54
C LEU A 130 6.39 -6.45 8.35
N GLY A 131 6.17 -6.37 9.68
CA GLY A 131 6.90 -5.49 10.58
C GLY A 131 6.41 -4.04 10.58
N PHE A 132 5.11 -3.82 10.46
CA PHE A 132 4.47 -2.50 10.56
C PHE A 132 4.46 -1.97 11.99
#